data_b8b0d5a74c444dd1c3cdea85e39cb9bf
#
_entry.id   b8b0d5a74c444dd1c3cdea85e39cb9bf
#
_cell.length_a   1.000
_cell.length_b   1.000
_cell.length_c   1.000
_cell.angle_alpha   90.00
_cell.angle_beta   90.00
_cell.angle_gamma   90.00
#
_symmetry.space_group_name_H-M   'P 1'
#
loop_
_entity.id
_entity.type
_entity.pdbx_description
1 polymer ?
#
loop_
_entity_poly.entity_id
_entity_poly.type
_entity_poly.pdbx_seq_one_letter_code
_entity_poly.pdbx_strand_id
1 'polypeptide(L)' 'MCRTNLFFKVEIEHPREDDPQRLGEEIARRLLKLYGVRDVELTNHATIEE' A
#
# COMPACT_ATOMS: atom_id res chain seq x y z
N MET A 1 -4.69 8.36 24.62
CA MET A 1 -4.75 7.45 23.46
C MET A 1 -3.39 7.34 22.81
N CYS A 2 -3.06 6.18 22.28
CA CYS A 2 -1.76 5.93 21.67
C CYS A 2 -1.84 5.91 20.16
N ARG A 3 -0.76 6.34 19.50
CA ARG A 3 -0.57 6.21 18.07
C ARG A 3 0.57 5.25 17.82
N THR A 4 0.35 4.29 16.94
CA THR A 4 1.37 3.32 16.57
C THR A 4 1.50 3.30 15.06
N ASN A 5 2.73 3.37 14.58
CA ASN A 5 3.01 3.22 13.16
C ASN A 5 3.33 1.77 12.87
N LEU A 6 2.62 1.19 11.92
CA LEU A 6 2.83 -0.18 11.50
C LEU A 6 3.54 -0.19 10.16
N PHE A 7 4.57 -0.98 10.05
CA PHE A 7 5.32 -1.14 8.81
C PHE A 7 5.19 -2.59 8.35
N PHE A 8 4.70 -2.77 7.14
CA PHE A 8 4.56 -4.12 6.59
C PHE A 8 4.80 -4.09 5.09
N LYS A 9 5.01 -5.27 4.54
CA LYS A 9 5.25 -5.45 3.12
C LYS A 9 4.03 -6.12 2.48
N VAL A 10 3.56 -5.55 1.38
CA VAL A 10 2.49 -6.15 0.58
C VAL A 10 3.09 -6.53 -0.77
N GLU A 11 2.96 -7.79 -1.14
CA GLU A 11 3.42 -8.28 -2.43
C GLU A 11 2.21 -8.46 -3.34
N ILE A 12 2.29 -7.90 -4.55
CA ILE A 12 1.19 -7.98 -5.51
C ILE A 12 1.72 -8.56 -6.82
N GLU A 13 0.84 -9.22 -7.54
CA GLU A 13 1.11 -9.66 -8.90
C GLU A 13 0.29 -8.79 -9.85
N HIS A 14 0.91 -8.34 -10.93
CA HIS A 14 0.24 -7.50 -11.91
C HIS A 14 0.86 -7.67 -13.29
N PRO A 15 0.10 -7.46 -14.38
CA PRO A 15 0.67 -7.41 -15.71
C PRO A 15 1.68 -6.27 -15.85
N ARG A 16 2.62 -6.40 -16.78
CA ARG A 16 3.66 -5.40 -16.99
C ARG A 16 3.11 -4.01 -17.26
N GLU A 17 2.02 -3.95 -17.99
CA GLU A 17 1.42 -2.69 -18.39
C GLU A 17 0.68 -1.98 -17.27
N ASP A 18 0.43 -2.66 -16.15
CA ASP A 18 -0.19 -2.04 -15.00
C ASP A 18 0.84 -1.28 -14.17
N ASP A 19 0.41 -0.18 -13.60
CA ASP A 19 1.26 0.66 -12.78
C ASP A 19 1.13 0.24 -11.31
N PRO A 20 2.19 -0.31 -10.69
CA PRO A 20 2.12 -0.71 -9.28
C PRO A 20 1.84 0.46 -8.34
N GLN A 21 2.23 1.68 -8.72
CA GLN A 21 1.93 2.87 -7.94
C GLN A 21 0.42 3.06 -7.79
N ARG A 22 -0.33 2.87 -8.87
CA ARG A 22 -1.79 2.98 -8.84
C ARG A 22 -2.43 1.92 -7.96
N LEU A 23 -1.91 0.69 -8.03
CA LEU A 23 -2.39 -0.39 -7.17
C LEU A 23 -2.12 -0.09 -5.71
N GLY A 24 -0.94 0.45 -5.41
CA GLY A 24 -0.59 0.85 -4.06
C GLY A 24 -1.51 1.93 -3.52
N GLU A 25 -1.84 2.91 -4.34
CA GLU A 25 -2.76 3.98 -3.96
C GLU A 25 -4.17 3.45 -3.69
N GLU A 26 -4.62 2.47 -4.47
CA GLU A 26 -5.90 1.82 -4.26
C GLU A 26 -5.92 1.09 -2.92
N ILE A 27 -4.87 0.36 -2.61
CA ILE A 27 -4.73 -0.34 -1.33
C ILE A 27 -4.76 0.67 -0.18
N ALA A 28 -4.02 1.75 -0.32
CA ALA A 28 -3.98 2.80 0.71
C ALA A 28 -5.36 3.37 0.97
N ARG A 29 -6.13 3.61 -0.10
CA ARG A 29 -7.49 4.12 0.03
C ARG A 29 -8.38 3.19 0.81
N ARG A 30 -8.25 1.89 0.56
CA ARG A 30 -9.05 0.88 1.27
C ARG A 30 -8.65 0.77 2.72
N LEU A 31 -7.36 0.86 3.01
CA LEU A 31 -6.87 0.82 4.38
C LEU A 31 -7.39 1.99 5.20
N LEU A 32 -7.54 3.16 4.60
CA LEU A 32 -8.06 4.33 5.29
C LEU A 32 -9.50 4.16 5.76
N LYS A 33 -10.23 3.20 5.20
CA LYS A 33 -11.61 2.92 5.60
C LYS A 33 -11.71 1.98 6.78
N LEU A 34 -10.60 1.41 7.21
CA LEU A 34 -10.60 0.50 8.35
C LEU A 34 -10.66 1.27 9.66
N TYR A 35 -11.36 0.68 10.63
CA TYR A 35 -11.48 1.29 11.94
C TYR A 35 -10.11 1.51 12.57
N GLY A 36 -9.89 2.72 13.08
CA GLY A 36 -8.66 3.06 13.77
C GLY A 36 -7.53 3.55 12.88
N VAL A 37 -7.66 3.42 11.57
CA VAL A 37 -6.63 3.89 10.64
C VAL A 37 -6.79 5.40 10.43
N ARG A 38 -5.76 6.17 10.76
CA ARG A 38 -5.78 7.62 10.61
C ARG A 38 -5.08 8.10 9.35
N ASP A 39 -4.01 7.40 8.96
CA ASP A 39 -3.21 7.82 7.82
C ASP A 39 -2.54 6.60 7.21
N VAL A 40 -2.37 6.62 5.91
CA VAL A 40 -1.68 5.56 5.16
C VAL A 40 -0.78 6.24 4.15
N GLU A 41 0.47 5.78 4.09
CA GLU A 41 1.46 6.35 3.21
C GLU A 41 2.17 5.26 2.43
N LEU A 42 2.27 5.43 1.12
CA LEU A 42 3.06 4.56 0.27
C LEU A 42 4.43 5.22 0.09
N THR A 43 5.43 4.70 0.79
CA THR A 43 6.74 5.32 0.84
C THR A 43 7.62 4.96 -0.35
N ASN A 44 7.60 3.68 -0.75
CA ASN A 44 8.32 3.25 -1.95
C ASN A 44 7.75 1.94 -2.47
N HIS A 45 8.17 1.57 -3.67
CA HIS A 45 7.86 0.26 -4.23
C HIS A 45 9.02 -0.19 -5.12
N ALA A 46 9.16 -1.50 -5.27
CA ALA A 46 10.17 -2.08 -6.15
C ALA A 46 9.50 -3.19 -6.96
N THR A 47 9.81 -3.25 -8.24
CA THR A 47 9.26 -4.24 -9.16
C THR A 47 10.36 -5.20 -9.58
N ILE A 48 10.08 -6.49 -9.44
CA ILE A 48 10.96 -7.55 -9.91
C ILE A 48 10.28 -8.19 -11.12
N GLU A 49 10.97 -8.16 -12.25
CA GLU A 49 10.47 -8.79 -13.47
C GLU A 49 10.99 -10.23 -13.55
N GLU A 50 10.09 -11.13 -13.88
CA GLU A 50 10.40 -12.55 -14.05
C GLU A 50 10.30 -12.97 -15.51
#